data_82d99e9a07c3d3c083bfd215944786a4
#
_entry.id   82d99e9a07c3d3c083bfd215944786a4
#
_cell.length_a   1.000
_cell.length_b   1.000
_cell.length_c   1.000
_cell.angle_alpha   90.00
_cell.angle_beta   90.00
_cell.angle_gamma   90.00
#
_symmetry.space_group_name_H-M   'P 1'
#
loop_
_entity.id
_entity.type
_entity.pdbx_description
1 polymer ?
#
loop_
_entity_poly.entity_id
_entity_poly.type
_entity_poly.pdbx_seq_one_letter_code
_entity_poly.pdbx_strand_id
1 'polypeptide(L)'
;MPWDSASTDTQTTTVATTQTNSSVVNTSSVTTDETEGDISIELDEEDTTTSYNESEASKIELTQTSATVTGSGVTVDGSKVTITSAGTYVISGTLTDGCIDVNVSGKGTVRIILNGVNVTSSTTAPFIVEDAKKVVVTLADGTTNTFTDSTRATTDDEDYSAAITSKADLTFNGNG
;
A
#
# COMPACT_ATOMS: atom_id res chain seq x y z
N MET A 1 -22.69 -22.21 -59.54
CA MET A 1 -22.76 -21.63 -58.20
C MET A 1 -21.38 -21.63 -57.60
N PRO A 2 -20.64 -20.53 -57.64
CA PRO A 2 -19.34 -20.47 -56.93
C PRO A 2 -19.57 -19.87 -55.54
N TRP A 3 -18.88 -20.44 -54.55
CA TRP A 3 -18.74 -19.95 -53.20
C TRP A 3 -17.64 -18.91 -53.11
N ASP A 4 -17.96 -17.76 -52.59
CA ASP A 4 -17.04 -16.67 -52.40
C ASP A 4 -16.26 -16.83 -51.11
N SER A 5 -14.94 -16.76 -51.22
CA SER A 5 -14.03 -16.91 -50.10
C SER A 5 -13.92 -15.59 -49.33
N ALA A 6 -14.24 -15.61 -48.04
CA ALA A 6 -14.00 -14.51 -47.14
C ALA A 6 -12.49 -14.28 -46.97
N SER A 7 -12.03 -13.09 -47.28
CA SER A 7 -10.66 -12.60 -47.06
C SER A 7 -10.46 -12.30 -45.58
N THR A 8 -9.47 -12.96 -44.95
CA THR A 8 -8.96 -12.64 -43.64
C THR A 8 -7.98 -11.46 -43.75
N ASP A 9 -8.40 -10.31 -43.30
CA ASP A 9 -7.52 -9.14 -43.23
C ASP A 9 -6.71 -9.21 -41.94
N THR A 10 -5.43 -9.51 -42.07
CA THR A 10 -4.47 -9.50 -40.96
C THR A 10 -3.85 -8.12 -40.89
N GLN A 11 -4.34 -7.29 -39.99
CA GLN A 11 -3.70 -6.01 -39.69
C GLN A 11 -2.47 -6.21 -38.79
N THR A 12 -1.30 -6.05 -39.40
CA THR A 12 -0.03 -5.97 -38.65
C THR A 12 0.17 -4.54 -38.17
N THR A 13 0.01 -4.32 -36.87
CA THR A 13 0.30 -3.03 -36.23
C THR A 13 1.80 -2.95 -35.93
N THR A 14 2.53 -2.13 -36.68
CA THR A 14 3.93 -1.81 -36.41
C THR A 14 3.97 -0.69 -35.35
N VAL A 15 4.46 -0.98 -34.14
CA VAL A 15 4.70 0.03 -33.11
C VAL A 15 6.06 0.66 -33.36
N ALA A 16 6.07 1.93 -33.77
CA ALA A 16 7.28 2.73 -33.83
C ALA A 16 7.57 3.33 -32.45
N THR A 17 8.68 2.92 -31.85
CA THR A 17 9.15 3.48 -30.57
C THR A 17 9.92 4.77 -30.86
N THR A 18 9.36 5.91 -30.53
CA THR A 18 10.10 7.19 -30.47
C THR A 18 10.25 7.57 -29.03
N GLN A 19 11.46 7.49 -28.49
CA GLN A 19 11.78 8.00 -27.16
C GLN A 19 11.88 9.53 -27.21
N THR A 20 10.95 10.21 -26.59
CA THR A 20 11.14 11.59 -26.13
C THR A 20 10.75 11.68 -24.66
N ASN A 21 11.70 12.16 -23.87
CA ASN A 21 11.62 12.36 -22.43
C ASN A 21 10.49 13.37 -22.13
N SER A 22 9.39 12.89 -21.63
CA SER A 22 8.33 13.72 -21.01
C SER A 22 7.51 12.81 -20.11
N SER A 23 7.26 13.29 -18.92
CA SER A 23 6.47 12.65 -17.86
C SER A 23 5.22 11.98 -18.43
N VAL A 24 5.25 10.66 -18.52
CA VAL A 24 4.09 9.88 -18.95
C VAL A 24 3.29 9.57 -17.71
N VAL A 25 2.17 10.25 -17.55
CA VAL A 25 1.10 9.77 -16.66
C VAL A 25 0.59 8.47 -17.26
N ASN A 26 0.96 7.34 -16.65
CA ASN A 26 0.54 6.03 -17.14
C ASN A 26 -0.89 5.76 -16.66
N THR A 27 -1.87 6.17 -17.48
CA THR A 27 -3.26 5.78 -17.27
C THR A 27 -3.42 4.36 -17.80
N SER A 28 -3.27 3.37 -16.93
CA SER A 28 -3.55 1.97 -17.28
C SER A 28 -5.06 1.73 -17.24
N SER A 29 -5.72 1.83 -18.40
CA SER A 29 -7.08 1.34 -18.53
C SER A 29 -7.06 -0.18 -18.75
N VAL A 30 -7.61 -0.94 -17.83
CA VAL A 30 -7.87 -2.37 -18.00
C VAL A 30 -9.24 -2.51 -18.64
N THR A 31 -9.28 -2.89 -19.90
CA THR A 31 -10.51 -3.22 -20.60
C THR A 31 -10.80 -4.69 -20.38
N THR A 32 -11.79 -5.03 -19.58
CA THR A 32 -12.37 -6.38 -19.55
C THR A 32 -13.62 -6.36 -20.46
N ASP A 33 -13.60 -7.17 -21.50
CA ASP A 33 -14.72 -7.38 -22.40
C ASP A 33 -15.74 -8.32 -21.73
N GLU A 34 -16.54 -7.77 -20.85
CA GLU A 34 -17.82 -8.33 -20.39
C GLU A 34 -18.66 -7.16 -19.85
N THR A 35 -19.79 -6.97 -20.42
CA THR A 35 -20.87 -6.02 -20.23
C THR A 35 -21.22 -5.70 -18.76
N GLU A 36 -20.33 -5.07 -18.00
CA GLU A 36 -20.69 -4.43 -16.72
C GLU A 36 -19.67 -3.35 -16.35
N GLY A 37 -20.01 -2.10 -16.64
CA GLY A 37 -19.40 -0.93 -16.00
C GLY A 37 -17.89 -0.76 -16.20
N ASP A 38 -17.54 0.20 -17.01
CA ASP A 38 -16.18 0.70 -17.14
C ASP A 38 -15.65 1.12 -15.75
N ILE A 39 -14.80 0.28 -15.12
CA ILE A 39 -14.16 0.61 -13.86
C ILE A 39 -12.92 1.46 -14.18
N SER A 40 -13.09 2.75 -14.13
CA SER A 40 -12.00 3.71 -14.20
C SER A 40 -11.36 3.85 -12.82
N ILE A 41 -10.11 3.43 -12.68
CA ILE A 41 -9.30 3.68 -11.49
C ILE A 41 -8.49 4.93 -11.75
N GLU A 42 -8.80 6.01 -11.05
CA GLU A 42 -8.00 7.22 -11.07
C GLU A 42 -6.90 7.12 -10.01
N LEU A 43 -5.64 7.13 -10.46
CA LEU A 43 -4.48 7.16 -9.59
C LEU A 43 -3.96 8.60 -9.51
N ASP A 44 -3.80 9.10 -8.29
CA ASP A 44 -3.13 10.35 -8.03
C ASP A 44 -1.60 10.20 -8.18
N GLU A 45 -0.89 11.32 -8.33
CA GLU A 45 0.57 11.33 -8.33
C GLU A 45 1.15 10.71 -7.05
N GLU A 46 0.47 10.89 -5.91
CA GLU A 46 0.85 10.30 -4.63
C GLU A 46 0.81 8.76 -4.64
N ASP A 47 -0.08 8.14 -5.43
CA ASP A 47 -0.23 6.70 -5.53
C ASP A 47 0.94 6.04 -6.28
N THR A 48 1.58 6.77 -7.17
CA THR A 48 2.65 6.26 -8.02
C THR A 48 4.04 6.69 -7.59
N THR A 49 4.14 7.72 -6.73
CA THR A 49 5.42 8.23 -6.25
C THR A 49 6.01 7.32 -5.18
N THR A 50 7.20 6.79 -5.40
CA THR A 50 7.97 5.99 -4.43
C THR A 50 9.06 6.79 -3.73
N SER A 51 9.43 7.95 -4.25
CA SER A 51 10.45 8.82 -3.65
C SER A 51 9.89 9.61 -2.47
N TYR A 52 10.72 9.84 -1.47
CA TYR A 52 10.39 10.65 -0.30
C TYR A 52 11.64 11.39 0.20
N ASN A 53 11.42 12.44 1.02
CA ASN A 53 12.50 13.16 1.67
C ASN A 53 12.85 12.50 3.01
N GLU A 54 13.98 11.82 3.06
CA GLU A 54 14.41 11.09 4.26
C GLU A 54 14.63 12.01 5.48
N SER A 55 15.03 13.27 5.27
CA SER A 55 15.27 14.22 6.36
C SER A 55 13.98 14.72 7.04
N GLU A 56 12.84 14.59 6.37
CA GLU A 56 11.53 14.98 6.88
C GLU A 56 10.71 13.78 7.40
N ALA A 57 11.20 12.58 7.13
CA ALA A 57 10.52 11.35 7.55
C ALA A 57 10.78 11.04 9.03
N SER A 58 9.72 10.69 9.75
CA SER A 58 9.83 10.07 11.06
C SER A 58 10.25 8.61 10.90
N LYS A 59 11.18 8.14 11.74
CA LYS A 59 11.67 6.76 11.70
C LYS A 59 11.09 5.95 12.86
N ILE A 60 10.60 4.76 12.55
CA ILE A 60 10.02 3.81 13.52
C ILE A 60 10.81 2.52 13.41
N GLU A 61 11.57 2.19 14.43
CA GLU A 61 12.33 0.95 14.54
C GLU A 61 11.62 -0.01 15.50
N LEU A 62 11.06 -1.08 14.97
CA LEU A 62 10.34 -2.10 15.73
C LEU A 62 11.35 -3.01 16.46
N THR A 63 11.11 -3.28 17.75
CA THR A 63 12.05 -3.96 18.64
C THR A 63 11.44 -5.20 19.33
N GLN A 64 10.79 -6.05 18.60
CA GLN A 64 10.09 -7.27 19.04
C GLN A 64 8.84 -7.01 19.89
N THR A 65 8.93 -6.25 20.96
CA THR A 65 7.82 -6.00 21.91
C THR A 65 7.45 -4.52 22.04
N SER A 66 8.15 -3.64 21.30
CA SER A 66 7.93 -2.19 21.32
C SER A 66 8.49 -1.55 20.06
N ALA A 67 8.62 -0.23 20.04
CA ALA A 67 9.28 0.50 18.97
C ALA A 67 10.04 1.71 19.49
N THR A 68 11.12 2.08 18.80
CA THR A 68 11.82 3.34 18.97
C THR A 68 11.43 4.30 17.88
N VAL A 69 11.06 5.52 18.25
CA VAL A 69 10.61 6.55 17.31
C VAL A 69 11.60 7.71 17.29
N THR A 70 12.03 8.09 16.09
CA THR A 70 12.79 9.32 15.84
C THR A 70 11.94 10.22 14.96
N GLY A 71 11.52 11.36 15.47
CA GLY A 71 10.59 12.28 14.81
C GLY A 71 9.32 12.49 15.63
N SER A 72 8.19 12.70 14.95
CA SER A 72 6.91 13.03 15.60
C SER A 72 5.73 12.32 14.93
N GLY A 73 4.54 12.46 15.51
CA GLY A 73 3.31 11.92 14.94
C GLY A 73 3.11 10.43 15.18
N VAL A 74 3.80 9.85 16.16
CA VAL A 74 3.70 8.44 16.53
C VAL A 74 3.60 8.30 18.04
N THR A 75 2.73 7.42 18.49
CA THR A 75 2.66 6.98 19.89
C THR A 75 2.93 5.48 19.96
N VAL A 76 3.61 5.05 21.01
CA VAL A 76 3.94 3.64 21.25
C VAL A 76 3.41 3.24 22.62
N ASP A 77 2.59 2.21 22.63
CA ASP A 77 2.07 1.60 23.85
C ASP A 77 2.36 0.09 23.80
N GLY A 78 3.43 -0.33 24.46
CA GLY A 78 3.95 -1.68 24.36
C GLY A 78 4.27 -2.04 22.92
N SER A 79 3.61 -3.07 22.38
CA SER A 79 3.75 -3.52 21.00
C SER A 79 2.72 -2.90 20.02
N LYS A 80 1.90 -1.96 20.48
CA LYS A 80 1.03 -1.16 19.61
C LYS A 80 1.72 0.13 19.21
N VAL A 81 1.93 0.31 17.93
CA VAL A 81 2.51 1.53 17.33
C VAL A 81 1.42 2.26 16.58
N THR A 82 1.07 3.47 17.01
CA THR A 82 0.00 4.25 16.40
C THR A 82 0.55 5.51 15.73
N ILE A 83 0.34 5.64 14.44
CA ILE A 83 0.59 6.86 13.67
C ILE A 83 -0.61 7.78 13.86
N THR A 84 -0.37 8.97 14.39
CA THR A 84 -1.42 9.92 14.81
C THR A 84 -1.45 11.21 14.02
N SER A 85 -0.53 11.39 13.09
CA SER A 85 -0.46 12.60 12.25
C SER A 85 -0.15 12.26 10.81
N ALA A 86 -0.63 13.08 9.88
CA ALA A 86 -0.21 13.01 8.48
C ALA A 86 1.31 13.28 8.37
N GLY A 87 1.95 12.65 7.39
CA GLY A 87 3.39 12.77 7.18
C GLY A 87 4.00 11.52 6.56
N THR A 88 5.33 11.49 6.54
CA THR A 88 6.11 10.37 6.00
C THR A 88 6.79 9.59 7.12
N TYR A 89 6.66 8.28 7.11
CA TYR A 89 7.16 7.37 8.13
C TYR A 89 7.95 6.24 7.49
N VAL A 90 9.18 6.02 7.94
CA VAL A 90 9.98 4.86 7.55
C VAL A 90 9.94 3.86 8.69
N ILE A 91 9.43 2.66 8.39
CA ILE A 91 9.26 1.60 9.39
C ILE A 91 10.19 0.44 9.05
N SER A 92 10.90 -0.06 10.04
CA SER A 92 11.78 -1.22 9.93
C SER A 92 11.73 -2.08 11.19
N GLY A 93 12.20 -3.33 11.10
CA GLY A 93 12.35 -4.22 12.25
C GLY A 93 11.16 -5.16 12.47
N THR A 94 11.03 -5.70 13.68
CA THR A 94 10.13 -6.81 13.99
C THR A 94 9.28 -6.54 15.22
N LEU A 95 7.98 -6.83 15.13
CA LEU A 95 7.09 -7.04 16.27
C LEU A 95 6.65 -8.51 16.30
N THR A 96 6.90 -9.19 17.41
CA THR A 96 6.58 -10.62 17.56
C THR A 96 5.11 -10.87 17.92
N ASP A 97 4.48 -9.89 18.58
CA ASP A 97 3.03 -9.86 18.85
C ASP A 97 2.58 -8.43 19.06
N GLY A 98 2.08 -7.79 18.02
CA GLY A 98 1.68 -6.40 18.07
C GLY A 98 1.05 -5.91 16.78
N CYS A 99 0.84 -4.61 16.67
CA CYS A 99 0.24 -4.02 15.49
C CYS A 99 0.77 -2.61 15.19
N ILE A 100 0.70 -2.26 13.93
CA ILE A 100 0.87 -0.90 13.43
C ILE A 100 -0.54 -0.38 13.10
N ASP A 101 -0.92 0.72 13.74
CA ASP A 101 -2.23 1.35 13.58
C ASP A 101 -2.06 2.77 13.02
N VAL A 102 -2.82 3.11 12.01
CA VAL A 102 -2.90 4.47 11.47
C VAL A 102 -4.22 5.07 11.89
N ASN A 103 -4.14 6.05 12.78
CA ASN A 103 -5.32 6.73 13.32
C ASN A 103 -5.08 8.25 13.32
N VAL A 104 -5.33 8.86 12.16
CA VAL A 104 -5.11 10.27 11.90
C VAL A 104 -6.45 10.97 11.80
N SER A 105 -6.88 11.61 12.89
CA SER A 105 -8.16 12.33 12.97
C SER A 105 -8.22 13.61 12.11
N GLY A 106 -7.26 13.83 11.27
CA GLY A 106 -7.15 14.97 10.35
C GLY A 106 -7.26 14.54 8.90
N LYS A 107 -7.31 15.50 8.01
CA LYS A 107 -7.43 15.26 6.57
C LYS A 107 -6.07 15.39 5.87
N GLY A 108 -5.18 14.46 6.13
CA GLY A 108 -3.86 14.42 5.49
C GLY A 108 -3.52 13.04 4.94
N THR A 109 -2.57 12.99 4.03
CA THR A 109 -2.01 11.75 3.51
C THR A 109 -0.94 11.24 4.47
N VAL A 110 -0.99 9.95 4.76
CA VAL A 110 0.04 9.22 5.49
C VAL A 110 0.84 8.41 4.49
N ARG A 111 2.13 8.67 4.40
CA ARG A 111 3.04 7.89 3.57
C ARG A 111 3.90 6.99 4.46
N ILE A 112 3.86 5.70 4.22
CA ILE A 112 4.59 4.69 4.98
C ILE A 112 5.57 3.99 4.05
N ILE A 113 6.85 4.02 4.39
CA ILE A 113 7.88 3.27 3.70
C ILE A 113 8.21 2.03 4.56
N LEU A 114 7.90 0.84 4.04
CA LEU A 114 8.23 -0.42 4.68
C LEU A 114 9.63 -0.85 4.25
N ASN A 115 10.55 -0.86 5.21
CA ASN A 115 11.97 -1.16 5.00
C ASN A 115 12.41 -2.38 5.82
N GLY A 116 11.95 -3.54 5.43
CA GLY A 116 12.25 -4.79 6.14
C GLY A 116 11.43 -4.96 7.42
N VAL A 117 10.10 -4.91 7.28
CA VAL A 117 9.16 -5.01 8.40
C VAL A 117 8.66 -6.45 8.55
N ASN A 118 8.63 -6.95 9.80
CA ASN A 118 8.01 -8.22 10.13
C ASN A 118 7.13 -8.04 11.37
N VAL A 119 5.82 -8.11 11.17
CA VAL A 119 4.85 -7.96 12.26
C VAL A 119 3.94 -9.17 12.32
N THR A 120 3.87 -9.79 13.49
CA THR A 120 2.92 -10.84 13.82
C THR A 120 1.94 -10.31 14.85
N SER A 121 0.68 -10.67 14.76
CA SER A 121 -0.33 -10.33 15.76
C SER A 121 -1.20 -11.54 16.07
N SER A 122 -1.43 -11.78 17.36
CA SER A 122 -2.31 -12.83 17.88
C SER A 122 -3.67 -12.31 18.34
N THR A 123 -3.85 -11.01 18.44
CA THR A 123 -5.04 -10.40 19.03
C THR A 123 -5.83 -9.50 18.07
N THR A 124 -5.17 -8.94 17.05
CA THR A 124 -5.80 -8.02 16.11
C THR A 124 -5.10 -8.12 14.74
N ALA A 125 -5.53 -7.37 13.74
CA ALA A 125 -4.78 -7.25 12.50
C ALA A 125 -3.39 -6.64 12.78
N PRO A 126 -2.31 -7.17 12.22
CA PRO A 126 -0.97 -6.61 12.38
C PRO A 126 -0.76 -5.24 11.71
N PHE A 127 -1.58 -4.90 10.72
CA PHE A 127 -1.62 -3.57 10.10
C PHE A 127 -3.06 -3.08 9.97
N ILE A 128 -3.34 -1.94 10.59
CA ILE A 128 -4.68 -1.36 10.67
C ILE A 128 -4.64 0.09 10.19
N VAL A 129 -5.60 0.48 9.38
CA VAL A 129 -5.89 1.89 9.08
C VAL A 129 -7.29 2.19 9.61
N GLU A 130 -7.34 2.81 10.80
CA GLU A 130 -8.61 3.18 11.45
C GLU A 130 -9.18 4.48 10.88
N ASP A 131 -8.34 5.49 10.73
CA ASP A 131 -8.73 6.80 10.21
C ASP A 131 -7.56 7.46 9.50
N ALA A 132 -7.78 7.90 8.29
CA ALA A 132 -6.91 8.76 7.50
C ALA A 132 -7.69 9.31 6.30
N LYS A 133 -7.20 10.36 5.65
CA LYS A 133 -7.70 10.71 4.32
C LYS A 133 -7.26 9.67 3.30
N LYS A 134 -5.98 9.31 3.31
CA LYS A 134 -5.34 8.37 2.39
C LYS A 134 -4.05 7.83 3.02
N VAL A 135 -3.77 6.56 2.80
CA VAL A 135 -2.50 5.94 3.19
C VAL A 135 -1.82 5.38 1.94
N VAL A 136 -0.58 5.78 1.72
CA VAL A 136 0.26 5.24 0.66
C VAL A 136 1.41 4.45 1.29
N VAL A 137 1.46 3.17 1.02
CA VAL A 137 2.49 2.25 1.52
C VAL A 137 3.46 1.95 0.39
N THR A 138 4.71 2.36 0.56
CA THR A 138 5.80 2.09 -0.36
C THR A 138 6.67 0.95 0.16
N LEU A 139 6.83 -0.10 -0.62
CA LEU A 139 7.73 -1.19 -0.34
C LEU A 139 9.14 -0.79 -0.80
N ALA A 140 10.09 -0.63 0.15
CA ALA A 140 11.45 -0.23 -0.17
C ALA A 140 12.16 -1.32 -1.00
N ASP A 141 12.89 -0.90 -2.02
CA ASP A 141 13.57 -1.80 -2.95
C ASP A 141 14.49 -2.80 -2.24
N GLY A 142 14.39 -4.07 -2.62
CA GLY A 142 15.24 -5.14 -2.11
C GLY A 142 14.94 -5.56 -0.67
N THR A 143 13.80 -5.15 -0.12
CA THR A 143 13.37 -5.56 1.23
C THR A 143 12.27 -6.60 1.16
N THR A 144 12.12 -7.37 2.24
CA THR A 144 10.98 -8.26 2.43
C THR A 144 10.16 -7.75 3.60
N ASN A 145 8.86 -7.56 3.38
CA ASN A 145 7.93 -7.07 4.39
C ASN A 145 6.84 -8.10 4.63
N THR A 146 6.62 -8.46 5.89
CA THR A 146 5.72 -9.56 6.28
C THR A 146 4.75 -9.09 7.35
N PHE A 147 3.47 -9.31 7.12
CA PHE A 147 2.40 -9.18 8.11
C PHE A 147 1.72 -10.51 8.30
N THR A 148 1.79 -11.05 9.52
CA THR A 148 1.23 -12.36 9.85
C THR A 148 0.09 -12.18 10.84
N ASP A 149 -1.09 -12.56 10.40
CA ASP A 149 -2.25 -12.72 11.25
C ASP A 149 -2.25 -14.15 11.80
N SER A 150 -2.00 -14.31 13.09
CA SER A 150 -2.04 -15.63 13.72
C SER A 150 -3.46 -16.03 14.08
N THR A 151 -3.69 -17.33 14.18
CA THR A 151 -5.02 -17.88 14.49
C THR A 151 -5.56 -17.30 15.79
N ARG A 152 -6.62 -16.52 15.69
CA ARG A 152 -7.37 -15.98 16.80
C ARG A 152 -8.48 -16.95 17.21
N ALA A 153 -8.73 -17.06 18.51
CA ALA A 153 -10.03 -17.54 18.96
C ALA A 153 -11.08 -16.54 18.43
N THR A 154 -12.12 -17.05 17.79
CA THR A 154 -13.22 -16.24 17.23
C THR A 154 -13.65 -15.17 18.22
N THR A 155 -13.31 -13.92 17.95
CA THR A 155 -13.85 -12.76 18.64
C THR A 155 -15.01 -12.23 17.80
N ASP A 156 -16.05 -11.71 18.43
CA ASP A 156 -17.21 -11.13 17.76
C ASP A 156 -16.89 -9.87 16.94
N ASP A 157 -15.62 -9.47 16.87
CA ASP A 157 -15.14 -8.31 16.15
C ASP A 157 -14.58 -8.75 14.79
N GLU A 158 -15.47 -8.88 13.80
CA GLU A 158 -15.14 -9.27 12.43
C GLU A 158 -14.30 -8.20 11.69
N ASP A 159 -14.22 -6.97 12.22
CA ASP A 159 -13.56 -5.83 11.59
C ASP A 159 -12.04 -6.02 11.44
N TYR A 160 -11.41 -6.91 12.20
CA TYR A 160 -9.95 -7.13 12.21
C TYR A 160 -9.54 -8.57 11.87
N SER A 161 -10.32 -9.24 11.06
CA SER A 161 -10.11 -10.65 10.70
C SER A 161 -9.10 -10.86 9.56
N ALA A 162 -8.31 -9.86 9.19
CA ALA A 162 -7.32 -9.93 8.12
C ALA A 162 -5.95 -9.41 8.57
N ALA A 163 -4.89 -9.79 7.86
CA ALA A 163 -3.54 -9.28 8.13
C ALA A 163 -3.41 -7.77 7.87
N ILE A 164 -4.22 -7.23 6.98
CA ILE A 164 -4.28 -5.80 6.67
C ILE A 164 -5.75 -5.40 6.61
N THR A 165 -6.11 -4.41 7.40
CA THR A 165 -7.47 -3.85 7.45
C THR A 165 -7.42 -2.34 7.27
N SER A 166 -8.26 -1.79 6.41
CA SER A 166 -8.31 -0.35 6.17
C SER A 166 -9.74 0.15 6.07
N LYS A 167 -10.01 1.26 6.76
CA LYS A 167 -11.24 2.06 6.67
C LYS A 167 -11.06 3.33 5.84
N ALA A 168 -9.89 3.51 5.24
CA ALA A 168 -9.54 4.65 4.39
C ALA A 168 -8.95 4.17 3.06
N ASP A 169 -8.73 5.09 2.13
CA ASP A 169 -8.03 4.80 0.88
C ASP A 169 -6.62 4.30 1.18
N LEU A 170 -6.28 3.14 0.64
CA LEU A 170 -5.00 2.46 0.85
C LEU A 170 -4.39 2.04 -0.48
N THR A 171 -3.20 2.55 -0.75
CA THR A 171 -2.42 2.23 -1.95
C THR A 171 -1.10 1.58 -1.57
N PHE A 172 -0.72 0.55 -2.30
CA PHE A 172 0.61 -0.06 -2.23
C PHE A 172 1.39 0.21 -3.52
N ASN A 173 2.65 0.64 -3.38
CA ASN A 173 3.58 0.80 -4.49
C ASN A 173 5.00 0.35 -4.09
N GLY A 174 5.96 0.46 -5.02
CA GLY A 174 7.34 0.00 -4.79
C GLY A 174 7.60 -1.42 -5.27
N ASN A 175 8.82 -1.93 -5.05
CA ASN A 175 9.31 -3.21 -5.57
C ASN A 175 9.96 -4.08 -4.48
N GLY A 176 9.60 -3.88 -3.24
CA GLY A 176 10.11 -4.68 -2.11
C GLY A 176 9.34 -5.97 -1.89
#